data_bd61918032466887e0806227a1deb018
#
_entry.id   bd61918032466887e0806227a1deb018
#
_cell.length_a   1.000
_cell.length_b   1.000
_cell.length_c   1.000
_cell.angle_alpha   90.00
_cell.angle_beta   90.00
_cell.angle_gamma   90.00
#
_symmetry.space_group_name_H-M   'P 1'
#
loop_
_entity.id
_entity.type
_entity.pdbx_description
1 polymer ?
#
loop_
_entity_poly.entity_id
_entity_poly.type
_entity_poly.pdbx_seq_one_letter_code
_entity_poly.pdbx_strand_id
1 'polypeptide(L)'
;MILGMEAPPNLGATYASRFRDVYPELARKYDAGLVEFVLDSVVAEPSLNIDDGIHPNADGHRVIARNVWRTLAPILAERAAQPASTDES
;
A
#
# COMPACT_ATOMS: atom_id res chain seq x y z
N MET A 1 3.78 -2.70 -8.54
CA MET A 1 2.75 -2.35 -7.55
C MET A 1 3.27 -1.23 -6.66
N ILE A 2 2.41 -0.29 -6.35
CA ILE A 2 2.77 0.88 -5.55
C ILE A 2 2.06 0.81 -4.21
N LEU A 3 2.77 1.09 -3.13
CA LEU A 3 2.24 1.10 -1.77
C LEU A 3 2.01 2.55 -1.36
N GLY A 4 0.74 2.95 -1.24
CA GLY A 4 0.37 4.30 -0.91
C GLY A 4 0.53 4.62 0.57
N MET A 5 0.79 5.88 0.85
CA MET A 5 0.93 6.39 2.22
C MET A 5 0.14 7.69 2.36
N GLU A 6 -0.06 8.12 3.59
CA GLU A 6 -0.71 9.39 3.90
C GLU A 6 0.20 10.22 4.80
N ALA A 7 0.16 11.54 4.60
CA ALA A 7 0.92 12.45 5.44
C ALA A 7 0.21 12.65 6.78
N PRO A 8 0.97 12.97 7.85
CA PRO A 8 0.35 13.33 9.13
C PRO A 8 -0.59 14.54 8.96
N PRO A 9 -1.74 14.54 9.64
CA PRO A 9 -2.74 15.60 9.46
C PRO A 9 -2.27 16.96 9.94
N ASN A 10 -1.26 17.03 10.79
CA ASN A 10 -0.75 18.30 11.31
C ASN A 10 0.04 19.12 10.27
N LEU A 11 0.27 18.58 9.08
CA LEU A 11 0.96 19.28 8.00
C LEU A 11 0.00 20.05 7.08
N GLY A 12 -1.28 20.05 7.39
CA GLY A 12 -2.30 20.78 6.66
C GLY A 12 -2.99 19.97 5.57
N ALA A 13 -4.24 20.32 5.26
CA ALA A 13 -5.09 19.57 4.35
C ALA A 13 -4.56 19.57 2.92
N THR A 14 -4.05 20.72 2.45
CA THR A 14 -3.53 20.82 1.09
C THR A 14 -2.31 19.95 0.89
N TYR A 15 -1.37 19.97 1.84
CA TYR A 15 -0.20 19.12 1.79
C TYR A 15 -0.59 17.64 1.83
N ALA A 16 -1.50 17.27 2.74
CA ALA A 16 -1.93 15.88 2.88
C ALA A 16 -2.58 15.36 1.60
N SER A 17 -3.42 16.17 0.95
CA SER A 17 -4.04 15.82 -0.33
C SER A 17 -3.01 15.59 -1.42
N ARG A 18 -2.07 16.51 -1.57
CA ARG A 18 -1.02 16.40 -2.60
C ARG A 18 -0.14 15.19 -2.36
N PHE A 19 0.22 14.96 -1.11
CA PHE A 19 1.01 13.79 -0.74
C PHE A 19 0.30 12.50 -1.12
N ARG A 20 -0.97 12.38 -0.76
CA ARG A 20 -1.76 11.19 -1.05
C ARG A 20 -1.94 10.96 -2.55
N ASP A 21 -2.12 12.03 -3.32
CA ASP A 21 -2.41 11.93 -4.76
C ASP A 21 -1.22 11.49 -5.59
N VAL A 22 0.00 11.58 -5.07
CA VAL A 22 1.20 11.12 -5.77
C VAL A 22 1.10 9.65 -6.14
N TYR A 23 0.57 8.82 -5.25
CA TYR A 23 0.56 7.37 -5.45
C TYR A 23 -0.39 6.92 -6.55
N PRO A 24 -1.68 7.35 -6.57
CA PRO A 24 -2.54 6.99 -7.69
C PRO A 24 -2.09 7.59 -9.01
N GLU A 25 -1.46 8.77 -9.01
CA GLU A 25 -0.92 9.34 -10.25
C GLU A 25 0.19 8.48 -10.82
N LEU A 26 1.11 8.02 -9.98
CA LEU A 26 2.18 7.12 -10.41
C LEU A 26 1.63 5.77 -10.86
N ALA A 27 0.62 5.24 -10.17
CA ALA A 27 0.00 3.99 -10.55
C ALA A 27 -0.62 4.08 -11.95
N ARG A 28 -1.31 5.18 -12.25
CA ARG A 28 -1.87 5.40 -13.58
C ARG A 28 -0.78 5.56 -14.63
N LYS A 29 0.26 6.34 -14.32
CA LYS A 29 1.34 6.62 -15.26
C LYS A 29 2.06 5.36 -15.69
N TYR A 30 2.27 4.43 -14.79
CA TYR A 30 3.04 3.21 -15.06
C TYR A 30 2.16 1.96 -15.16
N ASP A 31 0.84 2.13 -15.18
CA ASP A 31 -0.11 1.01 -15.24
C ASP A 31 0.20 -0.02 -14.16
N ALA A 32 0.38 0.45 -12.95
CA ALA A 32 0.75 -0.39 -11.81
C ALA A 32 -0.43 -0.58 -10.87
N GLY A 33 -0.46 -1.71 -10.18
CA GLY A 33 -1.41 -1.92 -9.09
C GLY A 33 -1.12 -0.96 -7.94
N LEU A 34 -2.15 -0.60 -7.18
CA LEU A 34 -2.07 0.36 -6.09
C LEU A 34 -2.70 -0.19 -4.82
N VAL A 35 -1.94 -0.16 -3.73
CA VAL A 35 -2.49 -0.23 -2.38
C VAL A 35 -2.67 1.21 -1.92
N GLU A 36 -3.91 1.67 -1.78
CA GLU A 36 -4.17 3.11 -1.55
C GLU A 36 -3.56 3.61 -0.26
N PHE A 37 -3.67 2.83 0.82
CA PHE A 37 -3.03 3.17 2.08
C PHE A 37 -2.57 1.88 2.76
N VAL A 38 -1.26 1.65 2.74
CA VAL A 38 -0.68 0.39 3.23
C VAL A 38 -0.88 0.20 4.74
N LEU A 39 -0.97 1.30 5.49
CA LEU A 39 -1.18 1.26 6.94
C LEU A 39 -2.67 1.32 7.33
N ASP A 40 -3.57 1.10 6.39
CA ASP A 40 -5.00 1.11 6.68
C ASP A 40 -5.32 0.13 7.83
N SER A 41 -6.12 0.59 8.76
CA SER A 41 -6.52 -0.13 9.98
C SER A 41 -5.39 -0.35 10.99
N VAL A 42 -4.17 0.12 10.72
CA VAL A 42 -3.01 -0.06 11.61
C VAL A 42 -2.62 1.24 12.30
N VAL A 43 -2.67 2.35 11.56
CA VAL A 43 -2.22 3.65 12.10
C VAL A 43 -3.06 4.04 13.31
N ALA A 44 -2.39 4.46 14.37
CA ALA A 44 -3.03 4.93 15.61
C ALA A 44 -3.87 3.86 16.34
N GLU A 45 -3.73 2.58 15.99
CA GLU A 45 -4.40 1.49 16.69
C GLU A 45 -3.43 0.90 17.74
N PRO A 46 -3.66 1.11 19.04
CA PRO A 46 -2.70 0.68 20.07
C PRO A 46 -2.40 -0.82 20.05
N SER A 47 -3.39 -1.66 19.73
CA SER A 47 -3.20 -3.12 19.73
C SER A 47 -2.34 -3.60 18.58
N LEU A 48 -2.12 -2.77 17.56
CA LEU A 48 -1.37 -3.13 16.35
C LEU A 48 -0.01 -2.44 16.25
N ASN A 49 0.35 -1.64 17.25
CA ASN A 49 1.61 -0.91 17.28
C ASN A 49 2.38 -1.19 18.57
N ILE A 50 3.70 -0.99 18.54
CA ILE A 50 4.51 -1.04 19.75
C ILE A 50 4.30 0.23 20.58
N ASP A 51 4.97 0.33 21.72
CA ASP A 51 4.72 1.39 22.69
C ASP A 51 4.84 2.82 22.15
N ASP A 52 5.63 3.03 21.10
CA ASP A 52 5.79 4.36 20.50
C ASP A 52 4.56 4.80 19.68
N GLY A 53 3.61 3.91 19.42
CA GLY A 53 2.41 4.21 18.65
C GLY A 53 2.64 4.48 17.17
N ILE A 54 3.87 4.29 16.69
CA ILE A 54 4.27 4.61 15.31
C ILE A 54 4.63 3.36 14.53
N HIS A 55 5.36 2.45 15.16
CA HIS A 55 5.84 1.24 14.49
C HIS A 55 4.90 0.06 14.75
N PRO A 56 4.44 -0.64 13.71
CA PRO A 56 3.57 -1.79 13.87
C PRO A 56 4.25 -2.90 14.66
N ASN A 57 3.46 -3.60 15.48
CA ASN A 57 3.88 -4.84 16.12
C ASN A 57 3.64 -6.03 15.17
N ALA A 58 3.80 -7.27 15.67
CA ALA A 58 3.61 -8.45 14.85
C ALA A 58 2.19 -8.53 14.27
N ASP A 59 1.18 -8.21 15.05
CA ASP A 59 -0.21 -8.20 14.57
C ASP A 59 -0.46 -7.09 13.57
N GLY A 60 0.16 -5.92 13.76
CA GLY A 60 0.12 -4.82 12.81
C GLY A 60 0.71 -5.22 11.47
N HIS A 61 1.84 -5.92 11.47
CA HIS A 61 2.45 -6.42 10.24
C HIS A 61 1.55 -7.43 9.51
N ARG A 62 0.79 -8.24 10.24
CA ARG A 62 -0.18 -9.14 9.60
C ARG A 62 -1.29 -8.39 8.89
N VAL A 63 -1.76 -7.29 9.47
CA VAL A 63 -2.77 -6.44 8.83
C VAL A 63 -2.18 -5.79 7.58
N ILE A 64 -0.95 -5.26 7.66
CA ILE A 64 -0.26 -4.68 6.51
C ILE A 64 -0.13 -5.73 5.41
N ALA A 65 0.27 -6.95 5.74
CA ALA A 65 0.39 -8.02 4.76
C ALA A 65 -0.95 -8.29 4.06
N ARG A 66 -2.06 -8.27 4.80
CA ARG A 66 -3.39 -8.41 4.19
C ARG A 66 -3.73 -7.24 3.27
N ASN A 67 -3.39 -6.02 3.67
CA ASN A 67 -3.63 -4.84 2.84
C ASN A 67 -2.89 -4.95 1.50
N VAL A 68 -1.65 -5.42 1.54
CA VAL A 68 -0.85 -5.64 0.33
C VAL A 68 -1.39 -6.81 -0.47
N TRP A 69 -1.74 -7.91 0.18
CA TRP A 69 -2.18 -9.14 -0.49
C TRP A 69 -3.45 -8.94 -1.30
N ARG A 70 -4.39 -8.11 -0.81
CA ARG A 70 -5.63 -7.83 -1.54
C ARG A 70 -5.37 -7.28 -2.96
N THR A 71 -4.30 -6.51 -3.13
CA THR A 71 -3.92 -5.99 -4.45
C THR A 71 -2.98 -6.93 -5.17
N LEU A 72 -2.06 -7.54 -4.45
CA LEU A 72 -1.02 -8.38 -5.05
C LEU A 72 -1.57 -9.72 -5.57
N ALA A 73 -2.47 -10.35 -4.85
CA ALA A 73 -2.97 -11.68 -5.22
C ALA A 73 -3.58 -11.70 -6.63
N PRO A 74 -4.48 -10.75 -7.01
CA PRO A 74 -5.00 -10.73 -8.37
C PRO A 74 -3.92 -10.50 -9.43
N ILE A 75 -2.91 -9.69 -9.12
CA ILE A 75 -1.80 -9.44 -10.04
C ILE A 75 -1.02 -10.72 -10.28
N LEU A 76 -0.71 -11.46 -9.24
CA LEU A 76 0.01 -12.73 -9.36
C LEU A 76 -0.81 -13.78 -10.12
N ALA A 77 -2.11 -13.84 -9.87
CA ALA A 77 -2.99 -14.76 -10.57
C ALA A 77 -3.03 -14.44 -12.06
N GLU A 78 -3.10 -13.16 -12.42
CA GLU A 78 -3.08 -12.73 -13.80
C GLU A 78 -1.77 -13.07 -14.48
N ARG A 79 -0.64 -12.83 -13.81
CA ARG A 79 0.67 -13.19 -14.37
C ARG A 79 0.84 -14.69 -14.52
N ALA A 80 0.35 -15.46 -13.58
CA ALA A 80 0.42 -16.92 -13.67
C ALA A 80 -0.40 -17.47 -14.83
N ALA A 81 -1.48 -16.77 -15.23
CA ALA A 81 -2.32 -17.16 -16.34
C ALA A 81 -1.80 -16.73 -17.71
N GLN A 82 -0.78 -15.86 -17.75
CA GLN A 82 -0.22 -15.39 -19.01
C GLN A 82 0.66 -16.47 -19.65
N PRO A 83 0.74 -16.49 -20.98
CA PRO A 83 1.67 -17.41 -21.66
C PRO A 83 3.11 -17.15 -21.24
N ALA A 84 3.89 -18.21 -21.17
CA ALA A 84 5.26 -18.15 -20.66
C ALA A 84 6.22 -17.41 -21.57
N SER A 85 5.82 -16.94 -22.63
CA SER A 85 6.67 -16.28 -23.56
C SER A 85 7.25 -15.04 -23.01
N THR A 86 7.35 -14.72 -22.79
CA THR A 86 7.79 -13.67 -22.77
C THR A 86 8.86 -13.27 -22.48
N ASP A 87 8.97 -13.74 -23.02
CA ASP A 87 9.75 -13.34 -23.05
C ASP A 87 10.51 -12.83 -22.90
N GLU A 88 10.71 -12.97 -22.94
CA GLU A 88 11.28 -12.60 -22.86
C GLU A 88 11.97 -12.17 -22.78
N SER A 89 12.04 -12.29 -23.14
CA SER A 89 12.74 -12.00 -23.24
C SER A 89 13.29 -11.53 -23.14
#